data_9f38c0fbdff7129adc0925c65c45d3cd
#
_entry.id   9f38c0fbdff7129adc0925c65c45d3cd
#
_cell.length_a   1.000
_cell.length_b   1.000
_cell.length_c   1.000
_cell.angle_alpha   90.00
_cell.angle_beta   90.00
_cell.angle_gamma   90.00
#
_symmetry.space_group_name_H-M   'P 1'
#
loop_
_entity.id
_entity.type
_entity.pdbx_description
1 polymer ?
#
loop_
_entity_poly.entity_id
_entity_poly.type
_entity_poly.pdbx_seq_one_letter_code
_entity_poly.pdbx_strand_id
1 'polypeptide(L)'
;KRGGRVLDEFALHPDPRKLWAIAYPGITWGGSLEVVSTHRGSHNFFNQLIREVREHGNPKKISLHRVTLQDALDQGFLWRLQESLPADDERQDMDEAEYFDFIRSGCPDEETFQQEYMCNPADDDVAFLEYDLIAACEYGSGKDWEIEIDDKVDGRLYAGLDIGRTRDLTVLWVLEALGDVLYTRKVIALKNMSKPEQEKVLWPWFEVIDRICIDFTGLGIGWGDDAKAKFGQYRIETVTFTPKVKEALAYPVRGKMEDRKLRIPYDPHIRADLRAVTKQTTAAGNIRFTAERTKDGHSDRFWALALAVHAAAEPAGPVEYETVSERRFGNTRGAY
;
A
#
# COMPACT_ATOMS: atom_id res chain seq x y z
N LYS A 1 -12.56 39.19 -8.35
CA LYS A 1 -13.08 38.70 -9.65
C LYS A 1 -14.31 37.86 -9.36
N ARG A 2 -15.45 38.20 -9.95
CA ARG A 2 -16.65 37.36 -9.98
C ARG A 2 -16.41 36.23 -11.00
N GLY A 3 -16.64 34.98 -10.65
CA GLY A 3 -16.49 33.82 -11.56
C GLY A 3 -16.77 32.52 -10.84
N GLY A 4 -17.08 31.48 -11.60
CA GLY A 4 -17.15 30.11 -11.12
C GLY A 4 -15.77 29.55 -10.82
N ARG A 5 -15.66 28.70 -9.82
CA ARG A 5 -14.49 27.87 -9.50
C ARG A 5 -14.95 26.43 -9.52
N VAL A 6 -14.18 25.58 -10.18
CA VAL A 6 -14.37 24.13 -10.16
C VAL A 6 -13.17 23.53 -9.46
N LEU A 7 -13.40 22.72 -8.45
CA LEU A 7 -12.42 21.87 -7.78
C LEU A 7 -12.66 20.46 -8.26
N ASP A 8 -11.89 20.05 -9.25
CA ASP A 8 -11.95 18.72 -9.83
C ASP A 8 -11.05 17.77 -9.04
N GLU A 9 -11.43 16.51 -8.95
CA GLU A 9 -10.75 15.46 -8.18
C GLU A 9 -10.43 15.89 -6.74
N PHE A 10 -11.40 16.57 -6.12
CA PHE A 10 -11.19 17.25 -4.83
C PHE A 10 -10.72 16.33 -3.71
N ALA A 11 -11.25 15.11 -3.62
CA ALA A 11 -10.85 14.15 -2.60
C ALA A 11 -9.41 13.62 -2.80
N LEU A 12 -8.86 13.71 -4.02
CA LEU A 12 -7.48 13.32 -4.34
C LEU A 12 -6.45 14.37 -3.96
N HIS A 13 -6.89 15.59 -3.67
CA HIS A 13 -5.96 16.66 -3.33
C HIS A 13 -5.23 16.37 -1.99
N PRO A 14 -3.91 16.62 -1.89
CA PRO A 14 -3.14 16.34 -0.68
C PRO A 14 -3.68 17.00 0.60
N ASP A 15 -4.31 18.16 0.47
CA ASP A 15 -4.97 18.88 1.57
C ASP A 15 -6.30 19.50 1.09
N PRO A 16 -7.37 18.71 1.01
CA PRO A 16 -8.67 19.21 0.55
C PRO A 16 -9.28 20.28 1.46
N ARG A 17 -8.98 20.25 2.78
CA ARG A 17 -9.43 21.28 3.72
C ARG A 17 -8.81 22.65 3.42
N LYS A 18 -7.52 22.67 3.16
CA LYS A 18 -6.81 23.90 2.79
C LYS A 18 -7.27 24.44 1.44
N LEU A 19 -7.45 23.53 0.46
CA LEU A 19 -7.97 23.89 -0.85
C LEU A 19 -9.37 24.53 -0.73
N TRP A 20 -10.27 23.91 0.05
CA TRP A 20 -11.58 24.47 0.35
C TRP A 20 -11.47 25.84 1.02
N ALA A 21 -10.63 25.99 2.05
CA ALA A 21 -10.46 27.25 2.77
C ALA A 21 -9.99 28.39 1.86
N ILE A 22 -9.21 28.09 0.82
CA ILE A 22 -8.74 29.06 -0.18
C ILE A 22 -9.85 29.38 -1.21
N ALA A 23 -10.62 28.38 -1.64
CA ALA A 23 -11.62 28.52 -2.69
C ALA A 23 -12.94 29.12 -2.16
N TYR A 24 -13.39 28.71 -0.97
CA TYR A 24 -14.69 29.06 -0.40
C TYR A 24 -14.94 30.56 -0.25
N PRO A 25 -14.01 31.42 0.19
CA PRO A 25 -14.23 32.88 0.25
C PRO A 25 -14.65 33.50 -1.07
N GLY A 26 -14.39 32.84 -2.20
CA GLY A 26 -14.78 33.34 -3.51
C GLY A 26 -16.28 33.43 -3.73
N ILE A 27 -17.10 32.62 -3.07
CA ILE A 27 -18.57 32.69 -3.17
C ILE A 27 -19.15 33.92 -2.46
N THR A 28 -18.46 34.45 -1.44
CA THR A 28 -18.91 35.65 -0.69
C THR A 28 -18.95 36.90 -1.58
N TRP A 29 -18.26 36.86 -2.71
CA TRP A 29 -18.22 37.93 -3.71
C TRP A 29 -19.17 37.68 -4.90
N GLY A 30 -20.11 36.74 -4.75
CA GLY A 30 -21.09 36.43 -5.79
C GLY A 30 -20.55 35.50 -6.89
N GLY A 31 -19.53 34.67 -6.58
CA GLY A 31 -19.09 33.55 -7.41
C GLY A 31 -19.83 32.26 -7.09
N SER A 32 -19.64 31.22 -7.92
CA SER A 32 -20.00 29.83 -7.64
C SER A 32 -18.77 29.00 -7.29
N LEU A 33 -18.97 27.95 -6.52
CA LEU A 33 -17.96 26.94 -6.20
C LEU A 33 -18.58 25.58 -6.50
N GLU A 34 -17.99 24.85 -7.42
CA GLU A 34 -18.36 23.49 -7.79
C GLU A 34 -17.25 22.55 -7.34
N VAL A 35 -17.62 21.42 -6.77
CA VAL A 35 -16.68 20.39 -6.31
C VAL A 35 -17.08 19.09 -6.98
N VAL A 36 -16.16 18.52 -7.73
CA VAL A 36 -16.35 17.23 -8.41
C VAL A 36 -15.31 16.27 -7.88
N SER A 37 -15.72 15.09 -7.47
CA SER A 37 -14.80 14.03 -7.03
C SER A 37 -15.52 12.70 -6.86
N THR A 38 -14.76 11.61 -6.89
CA THR A 38 -15.13 10.33 -6.31
C THR A 38 -14.76 10.29 -4.83
N HIS A 39 -15.17 9.24 -4.12
CA HIS A 39 -14.85 9.08 -2.70
C HIS A 39 -13.41 8.60 -2.48
N ARG A 40 -12.84 8.96 -1.34
CA ARG A 40 -11.55 8.48 -0.82
C ARG A 40 -11.67 8.16 0.65
N GLY A 41 -12.34 7.06 0.96
CA GLY A 41 -12.67 6.67 2.32
C GLY A 41 -13.79 7.49 2.96
N SER A 42 -14.27 7.02 4.11
CA SER A 42 -15.38 7.64 4.86
C SER A 42 -14.94 8.87 5.66
N HIS A 43 -13.66 9.01 5.99
CA HIS A 43 -13.11 10.10 6.81
C HIS A 43 -12.59 11.29 6.01
N ASN A 44 -12.46 11.17 4.69
CA ASN A 44 -12.01 12.25 3.81
C ASN A 44 -12.89 13.50 3.94
N PHE A 45 -12.29 14.69 3.77
CA PHE A 45 -13.02 15.95 3.91
C PHE A 45 -14.16 16.11 2.90
N PHE A 46 -14.02 15.58 1.69
CA PHE A 46 -15.11 15.52 0.71
C PHE A 46 -16.33 14.77 1.25
N ASN A 47 -16.12 13.60 1.85
CA ASN A 47 -17.20 12.83 2.45
C ASN A 47 -17.79 13.53 3.70
N GLN A 48 -16.98 14.28 4.44
CA GLN A 48 -17.49 15.11 5.56
C GLN A 48 -18.44 16.19 5.05
N LEU A 49 -18.17 16.85 3.93
CA LEU A 49 -19.08 17.82 3.30
C LEU A 49 -20.40 17.16 2.88
N ILE A 50 -20.33 15.94 2.32
CA ILE A 50 -21.52 15.17 1.93
C ILE A 50 -22.36 14.81 3.16
N ARG A 51 -21.73 14.38 4.26
CA ARG A 51 -22.42 14.11 5.53
C ARG A 51 -23.07 15.35 6.13
N GLU A 52 -22.38 16.50 6.08
CA GLU A 52 -23.00 17.78 6.49
C GLU A 52 -24.29 18.08 5.73
N VAL A 53 -24.32 17.79 4.42
CA VAL A 53 -25.52 17.98 3.59
C VAL A 53 -26.64 17.03 3.99
N ARG A 54 -26.31 15.74 4.19
CA ARG A 54 -27.30 14.68 4.41
C ARG A 54 -27.80 14.59 5.84
N GLU A 55 -26.92 14.80 6.82
CA GLU A 55 -27.13 14.42 8.21
C GLU A 55 -27.16 15.64 9.17
N HIS A 56 -26.53 16.76 8.77
CA HIS A 56 -26.33 17.91 9.66
C HIS A 56 -27.02 19.20 9.17
N GLY A 57 -28.12 19.05 8.44
CA GLY A 57 -28.99 20.18 8.05
C GLY A 57 -28.40 21.12 6.99
N ASN A 58 -27.31 20.73 6.32
CA ASN A 58 -26.72 21.48 5.20
C ASN A 58 -26.44 22.98 5.50
N PRO A 59 -25.63 23.29 6.51
CA PRO A 59 -25.42 24.70 6.94
C PRO A 59 -24.76 25.56 5.85
N LYS A 60 -24.06 24.93 4.92
CA LYS A 60 -23.38 25.63 3.81
C LYS A 60 -24.27 25.78 2.56
N LYS A 61 -25.50 25.28 2.60
CA LYS A 61 -26.48 25.31 1.48
C LYS A 61 -25.90 24.74 0.17
N ILE A 62 -25.19 23.62 0.26
CA ILE A 62 -24.58 22.93 -0.87
C ILE A 62 -25.68 22.16 -1.61
N SER A 63 -25.73 22.29 -2.93
CA SER A 63 -26.52 21.42 -3.79
C SER A 63 -25.72 20.15 -4.06
N LEU A 64 -26.21 18.99 -3.61
CA LEU A 64 -25.53 17.71 -3.76
C LEU A 64 -26.11 16.97 -4.97
N HIS A 65 -25.24 16.60 -5.91
CA HIS A 65 -25.55 15.76 -7.04
C HIS A 65 -24.75 14.47 -6.93
N ARG A 66 -25.40 13.33 -7.18
CA ARG A 66 -24.77 12.01 -7.20
C ARG A 66 -25.15 11.33 -8.49
N VAL A 67 -24.18 10.81 -9.21
CA VAL A 67 -24.37 10.02 -10.42
C VAL A 67 -23.52 8.77 -10.30
N THR A 68 -24.14 7.61 -10.23
CA THR A 68 -23.47 6.31 -10.25
C THR A 68 -23.31 5.80 -11.69
N LEU A 69 -22.53 4.76 -11.87
CA LEU A 69 -22.45 4.05 -13.15
C LEU A 69 -23.84 3.58 -13.59
N GLN A 70 -24.62 3.01 -12.66
CA GLN A 70 -25.99 2.58 -12.96
C GLN A 70 -26.87 3.75 -13.41
N ASP A 71 -26.84 4.89 -12.69
CA ASP A 71 -27.60 6.08 -13.08
C ASP A 71 -27.19 6.58 -14.47
N ALA A 72 -25.91 6.50 -14.82
CA ALA A 72 -25.39 6.92 -16.10
C ALA A 72 -25.85 5.97 -17.24
N LEU A 73 -25.81 4.66 -16.98
CA LEU A 73 -26.30 3.64 -17.95
C LEU A 73 -27.79 3.81 -18.19
N ASP A 74 -28.59 3.93 -17.14
CA ASP A 74 -30.04 4.16 -17.22
C ASP A 74 -30.41 5.43 -18.04
N GLN A 75 -29.47 6.39 -18.11
CA GLN A 75 -29.59 7.63 -18.87
C GLN A 75 -28.99 7.57 -20.30
N GLY A 76 -28.59 6.38 -20.75
CA GLY A 76 -28.09 6.15 -22.11
C GLY A 76 -26.61 6.47 -22.31
N PHE A 77 -25.81 6.43 -21.23
CA PHE A 77 -24.36 6.65 -21.31
C PHE A 77 -23.67 5.66 -22.27
N LEU A 78 -24.03 4.36 -22.21
CA LEU A 78 -23.42 3.35 -23.07
C LEU A 78 -23.66 3.64 -24.55
N TRP A 79 -24.89 3.97 -24.90
CA TRP A 79 -25.24 4.35 -26.29
C TRP A 79 -24.39 5.53 -26.79
N ARG A 80 -24.22 6.57 -25.95
CA ARG A 80 -23.38 7.73 -26.29
C ARG A 80 -21.91 7.36 -26.45
N LEU A 81 -21.41 6.45 -25.57
CA LEU A 81 -20.05 5.96 -25.65
C LEU A 81 -19.82 5.19 -26.96
N GLN A 82 -20.73 4.29 -27.31
CA GLN A 82 -20.67 3.47 -28.53
C GLN A 82 -20.65 4.31 -29.79
N GLU A 83 -21.36 5.45 -29.83
CA GLU A 83 -21.28 6.40 -30.97
C GLU A 83 -19.87 6.95 -31.23
N SER A 84 -19.01 6.99 -30.20
CA SER A 84 -17.66 7.57 -30.26
C SER A 84 -16.54 6.55 -30.36
N LEU A 85 -16.82 5.27 -30.06
CA LEU A 85 -15.83 4.20 -30.09
C LEU A 85 -15.54 3.74 -31.54
N PRO A 86 -14.30 3.23 -31.80
CA PRO A 86 -13.96 2.53 -33.02
C PRO A 86 -14.90 1.32 -33.27
N ALA A 87 -15.16 0.98 -34.55
CA ALA A 87 -16.05 -0.12 -34.87
C ALA A 87 -15.55 -1.52 -34.45
N ASP A 88 -14.26 -1.67 -34.20
CA ASP A 88 -13.61 -2.89 -33.74
C ASP A 88 -13.40 -2.94 -32.18
N ASP A 89 -13.94 -1.98 -31.45
CA ASP A 89 -13.88 -1.94 -30.00
C ASP A 89 -14.87 -2.96 -29.40
N GLU A 90 -14.41 -3.80 -28.47
CA GLU A 90 -15.23 -4.85 -27.84
C GLU A 90 -16.50 -4.33 -27.14
N ARG A 91 -16.51 -3.06 -26.73
CA ARG A 91 -17.64 -2.42 -26.03
C ARG A 91 -18.78 -2.03 -26.99
N GLN A 92 -18.55 -2.11 -28.30
CA GLN A 92 -19.58 -1.78 -29.31
C GLN A 92 -20.79 -2.73 -29.25
N ASP A 93 -20.53 -4.01 -28.91
CA ASP A 93 -21.56 -5.05 -28.93
C ASP A 93 -22.12 -5.34 -27.52
N MET A 94 -21.63 -4.65 -26.48
CA MET A 94 -22.09 -4.85 -25.10
C MET A 94 -23.44 -4.22 -24.85
N ASP A 95 -24.29 -4.90 -24.11
CA ASP A 95 -25.44 -4.28 -23.47
C ASP A 95 -25.05 -3.60 -22.13
N GLU A 96 -26.02 -2.94 -21.48
CA GLU A 96 -25.76 -2.19 -20.23
C GLU A 96 -25.30 -3.08 -19.08
N ALA A 97 -25.81 -4.32 -18.98
CA ALA A 97 -25.42 -5.26 -17.94
C ALA A 97 -24.03 -5.81 -18.20
N GLU A 98 -23.71 -6.16 -19.43
CA GLU A 98 -22.38 -6.60 -19.86
C GLU A 98 -21.35 -5.50 -19.65
N TYR A 99 -21.67 -4.26 -19.98
CA TYR A 99 -20.80 -3.12 -19.76
C TYR A 99 -20.60 -2.83 -18.25
N PHE A 100 -21.63 -2.94 -17.44
CA PHE A 100 -21.52 -2.81 -15.98
C PHE A 100 -20.56 -3.85 -15.40
N ASP A 101 -20.72 -5.12 -15.79
CA ASP A 101 -19.85 -6.21 -15.35
C ASP A 101 -18.42 -6.08 -15.90
N PHE A 102 -18.26 -5.57 -17.13
CA PHE A 102 -16.96 -5.24 -17.71
C PHE A 102 -16.20 -4.22 -16.87
N ILE A 103 -16.84 -3.09 -16.53
CA ILE A 103 -16.23 -2.07 -15.66
C ILE A 103 -15.92 -2.62 -14.28
N ARG A 104 -16.86 -3.37 -13.67
CA ARG A 104 -16.66 -3.95 -12.33
C ARG A 104 -15.51 -4.96 -12.29
N SER A 105 -15.40 -5.81 -13.30
CA SER A 105 -14.33 -6.80 -13.40
C SER A 105 -12.97 -6.19 -13.74
N GLY A 106 -12.96 -5.04 -14.42
CA GLY A 106 -11.76 -4.24 -14.67
C GLY A 106 -11.25 -3.47 -13.45
N CYS A 107 -12.09 -3.32 -12.40
CA CYS A 107 -11.65 -2.71 -11.16
C CYS A 107 -10.77 -3.67 -10.36
N PRO A 108 -9.77 -3.12 -9.66
CA PRO A 108 -8.85 -3.91 -8.86
C PRO A 108 -9.51 -4.67 -7.73
N ASP A 109 -10.49 -4.07 -7.08
CA ASP A 109 -11.24 -4.64 -5.97
C ASP A 109 -12.64 -4.00 -5.91
N GLU A 110 -13.53 -4.61 -5.14
CA GLU A 110 -14.91 -4.13 -4.98
C GLU A 110 -14.96 -2.77 -4.28
N GLU A 111 -14.05 -2.49 -3.34
CA GLU A 111 -14.01 -1.21 -2.63
C GLU A 111 -13.71 -0.05 -3.59
N THR A 112 -12.76 -0.24 -4.51
CA THR A 112 -12.47 0.72 -5.57
C THR A 112 -13.69 0.91 -6.49
N PHE A 113 -14.34 -0.17 -6.92
CA PHE A 113 -15.56 -0.08 -7.73
C PHE A 113 -16.65 0.72 -7.02
N GLN A 114 -16.87 0.45 -5.72
CA GLN A 114 -17.88 1.17 -4.93
C GLN A 114 -17.56 2.66 -4.81
N GLN A 115 -16.30 3.04 -4.63
CA GLN A 115 -15.92 4.45 -4.51
C GLN A 115 -15.96 5.20 -5.84
N GLU A 116 -15.35 4.63 -6.89
CA GLU A 116 -15.14 5.31 -8.17
C GLU A 116 -16.40 5.32 -9.03
N TYR A 117 -17.20 4.26 -8.99
CA TYR A 117 -18.35 4.10 -9.89
C TYR A 117 -19.71 4.12 -9.20
N MET A 118 -19.78 3.72 -7.93
CA MET A 118 -21.05 3.65 -7.20
C MET A 118 -21.25 4.78 -6.20
N CYS A 119 -20.28 5.68 -6.06
CA CYS A 119 -20.30 6.80 -5.11
C CYS A 119 -20.56 6.37 -3.65
N ASN A 120 -20.03 5.22 -3.25
CA ASN A 120 -20.09 4.72 -1.89
C ASN A 120 -18.68 4.82 -1.28
N PRO A 121 -18.49 5.57 -0.18
CA PRO A 121 -17.18 5.67 0.46
C PRO A 121 -16.77 4.32 1.07
N ALA A 122 -15.48 4.03 1.04
CA ALA A 122 -14.91 2.92 1.79
C ALA A 122 -15.14 3.12 3.30
N ASP A 123 -15.44 2.03 4.01
CA ASP A 123 -15.61 2.07 5.46
C ASP A 123 -14.23 2.07 6.15
N ASP A 124 -13.84 3.21 6.74
CA ASP A 124 -12.59 3.38 7.47
C ASP A 124 -12.71 3.09 8.97
N ASP A 125 -13.93 2.88 9.49
CA ASP A 125 -14.16 2.74 10.94
C ASP A 125 -13.57 1.43 11.51
N VAL A 126 -13.42 0.40 10.68
CA VAL A 126 -12.92 -0.93 11.08
C VAL A 126 -11.49 -1.19 10.60
N ALA A 127 -11.06 -0.56 9.52
CA ALA A 127 -9.73 -0.79 8.95
C ALA A 127 -8.61 -0.21 9.81
N PHE A 128 -7.52 -0.97 9.96
CA PHE A 128 -6.34 -0.47 10.68
C PHE A 128 -5.61 0.64 9.92
N LEU A 129 -5.55 0.52 8.59
CA LEU A 129 -5.01 1.54 7.69
C LEU A 129 -6.15 2.14 6.85
N GLU A 130 -6.36 3.43 7.01
CA GLU A 130 -7.37 4.17 6.25
C GLU A 130 -7.00 4.26 4.78
N TYR A 131 -8.00 4.33 3.91
CA TYR A 131 -7.80 4.40 2.47
C TYR A 131 -6.90 5.59 2.06
N ASP A 132 -7.19 6.77 2.59
CA ASP A 132 -6.42 7.99 2.32
C ASP A 132 -4.95 7.89 2.77
N LEU A 133 -4.71 7.18 3.86
CA LEU A 133 -3.36 6.97 4.37
C LEU A 133 -2.54 6.12 3.41
N ILE A 134 -3.12 5.03 2.90
CA ILE A 134 -2.51 4.14 1.91
C ILE A 134 -2.26 4.92 0.62
N ALA A 135 -3.30 5.55 0.06
CA ALA A 135 -3.22 6.31 -1.19
C ALA A 135 -2.14 7.40 -1.17
N ALA A 136 -1.98 8.07 -0.03
CA ALA A 136 -0.96 9.11 0.13
C ALA A 136 0.50 8.58 0.21
N CYS A 137 0.67 7.27 0.41
CA CYS A 137 1.97 6.60 0.42
C CYS A 137 2.29 5.91 -0.90
N GLU A 138 1.32 5.80 -1.81
CA GLU A 138 1.49 5.17 -3.11
C GLU A 138 2.40 5.98 -4.03
N TYR A 139 3.21 5.29 -4.81
CA TYR A 139 4.09 5.86 -5.81
C TYR A 139 4.34 4.86 -6.93
N GLY A 140 4.70 5.34 -8.12
CA GLY A 140 4.92 4.51 -9.29
C GLY A 140 3.65 3.81 -9.76
N SER A 141 3.59 3.51 -11.02
CA SER A 141 2.52 2.71 -11.63
C SER A 141 3.14 1.62 -12.50
N GLY A 142 2.41 0.53 -12.67
CA GLY A 142 2.94 -0.61 -13.42
C GLY A 142 4.16 -1.22 -12.70
N LYS A 143 5.29 -1.36 -13.39
CA LYS A 143 6.53 -1.96 -12.87
C LYS A 143 7.68 -0.97 -12.69
N ASP A 144 7.45 0.33 -12.83
CA ASP A 144 8.51 1.35 -12.79
C ASP A 144 9.20 1.46 -11.41
N TRP A 145 8.58 0.90 -10.37
CA TRP A 145 9.10 0.87 -9.01
C TRP A 145 9.91 -0.40 -8.69
N GLU A 146 9.79 -1.45 -9.51
CA GLU A 146 10.48 -2.72 -9.29
C GLU A 146 11.96 -2.62 -9.70
N ILE A 147 12.81 -3.30 -8.92
CA ILE A 147 14.20 -3.56 -9.26
C ILE A 147 14.38 -5.05 -9.56
N GLU A 148 15.40 -5.35 -10.33
CA GLU A 148 15.91 -6.72 -10.53
C GLU A 148 17.16 -6.96 -9.66
N ILE A 149 17.55 -8.21 -9.50
CA ILE A 149 18.64 -8.61 -8.57
C ILE A 149 19.97 -7.95 -8.92
N ASP A 150 20.22 -7.74 -10.22
CA ASP A 150 21.48 -7.16 -10.73
C ASP A 150 21.43 -5.62 -10.80
N ASP A 151 20.32 -5.00 -10.43
CA ASP A 151 20.19 -3.56 -10.45
C ASP A 151 21.01 -2.91 -9.34
N LYS A 152 21.65 -1.80 -9.68
CA LYS A 152 22.37 -1.00 -8.70
C LYS A 152 21.39 -0.22 -7.84
N VAL A 153 21.46 -0.43 -6.53
CA VAL A 153 20.71 0.32 -5.53
C VAL A 153 21.60 1.34 -4.82
N ASP A 154 21.01 2.45 -4.39
CA ASP A 154 21.72 3.52 -3.68
C ASP A 154 21.65 3.35 -2.15
N GLY A 155 20.62 2.67 -1.66
CA GLY A 155 20.37 2.41 -0.24
C GLY A 155 20.61 0.97 0.16
N ARG A 156 20.38 0.68 1.45
CA ARG A 156 20.38 -0.69 1.97
C ARG A 156 19.05 -1.36 1.69
N LEU A 157 19.11 -2.67 1.40
CA LEU A 157 17.94 -3.49 1.18
C LEU A 157 17.55 -4.25 2.44
N TYR A 158 16.27 -4.17 2.78
CA TYR A 158 15.65 -4.88 3.89
C TYR A 158 14.46 -5.68 3.41
N ALA A 159 14.22 -6.84 3.99
CA ALA A 159 13.05 -7.62 3.58
C ALA A 159 12.31 -8.28 4.74
N GLY A 160 11.03 -8.54 4.47
CA GLY A 160 10.17 -9.39 5.28
C GLY A 160 9.65 -10.55 4.46
N LEU A 161 9.68 -11.74 5.03
CA LEU A 161 9.13 -12.95 4.44
C LEU A 161 8.02 -13.51 5.32
N ASP A 162 6.80 -13.48 4.81
CA ASP A 162 5.64 -14.16 5.38
C ASP A 162 5.39 -15.47 4.61
N ILE A 163 5.32 -16.60 5.32
CA ILE A 163 5.26 -17.92 4.70
C ILE A 163 3.85 -18.49 4.82
N GLY A 164 3.14 -18.46 3.70
CA GLY A 164 1.80 -19.00 3.59
C GLY A 164 1.72 -20.53 3.60
N ARG A 165 0.60 -21.05 4.09
CA ARG A 165 0.23 -22.47 3.96
C ARG A 165 -0.33 -22.71 2.55
N THR A 166 -0.64 -23.97 2.25
CA THR A 166 -1.08 -24.51 0.93
C THR A 166 -2.14 -23.66 0.18
N ARG A 167 -2.83 -22.72 0.82
CA ARG A 167 -3.83 -21.82 0.23
C ARG A 167 -3.50 -20.33 0.41
N ASP A 168 -2.52 -20.02 1.24
CA ASP A 168 -2.10 -18.66 1.56
C ASP A 168 -0.86 -18.33 0.72
N LEU A 169 -0.57 -17.06 0.51
CA LEU A 169 0.59 -16.62 -0.26
C LEU A 169 1.86 -16.71 0.60
N THR A 170 2.97 -17.13 -0.01
CA THR A 170 4.29 -16.81 0.52
C THR A 170 4.73 -15.49 -0.09
N VAL A 171 4.97 -14.47 0.73
CA VAL A 171 5.27 -13.12 0.26
C VAL A 171 6.63 -12.67 0.77
N LEU A 172 7.53 -12.32 -0.17
CA LEU A 172 8.74 -11.57 0.12
C LEU A 172 8.49 -10.10 -0.24
N TRP A 173 8.68 -9.20 0.75
CA TRP A 173 8.59 -7.76 0.54
C TRP A 173 9.95 -7.12 0.73
N VAL A 174 10.47 -6.43 -0.29
CA VAL A 174 11.79 -5.79 -0.28
C VAL A 174 11.64 -4.28 -0.21
N LEU A 175 12.34 -3.67 0.74
CA LEU A 175 12.42 -2.23 0.95
C LEU A 175 13.84 -1.73 0.75
N GLU A 176 14.01 -0.60 0.08
CA GLU A 176 15.24 0.17 0.03
C GLU A 176 15.15 1.37 0.96
N ALA A 177 16.14 1.55 1.82
CA ALA A 177 16.23 2.70 2.71
C ALA A 177 17.04 3.81 2.04
N LEU A 178 16.38 4.93 1.69
CA LEU A 178 17.00 6.15 1.17
C LEU A 178 16.81 7.28 2.19
N GLY A 179 17.84 7.57 2.94
CA GLY A 179 17.75 8.45 4.10
C GLY A 179 16.81 7.86 5.17
N ASP A 180 15.75 8.57 5.52
CA ASP A 180 14.75 8.15 6.50
C ASP A 180 13.45 7.60 5.86
N VAL A 181 13.43 7.46 4.54
CA VAL A 181 12.30 6.96 3.75
C VAL A 181 12.57 5.54 3.26
N LEU A 182 11.60 4.66 3.42
CA LEU A 182 11.61 3.29 2.91
C LEU A 182 10.80 3.21 1.61
N TYR A 183 11.42 2.75 0.54
CA TYR A 183 10.79 2.55 -0.75
C TYR A 183 10.61 1.06 -1.03
N THR A 184 9.41 0.64 -1.37
CA THR A 184 9.19 -0.73 -1.85
C THR A 184 9.86 -0.89 -3.22
N ARG A 185 10.71 -1.92 -3.35
CA ARG A 185 11.46 -2.19 -4.59
C ARG A 185 11.12 -3.54 -5.22
N LYS A 186 10.57 -4.47 -4.45
CA LYS A 186 10.09 -5.75 -4.98
C LYS A 186 9.04 -6.33 -4.05
N VAL A 187 8.01 -6.93 -4.62
CA VAL A 187 7.04 -7.76 -3.91
C VAL A 187 6.87 -9.05 -4.70
N ILE A 188 7.28 -10.17 -4.10
CA ILE A 188 7.16 -11.49 -4.73
C ILE A 188 6.09 -12.25 -3.96
N ALA A 189 4.99 -12.58 -4.64
CA ALA A 189 3.89 -13.36 -4.07
C ALA A 189 3.84 -14.73 -4.76
N LEU A 190 4.10 -15.78 -4.01
CA LEU A 190 4.15 -17.17 -4.51
C LEU A 190 2.93 -17.94 -3.99
N LYS A 191 2.23 -18.63 -4.87
CA LYS A 191 1.03 -19.41 -4.56
C LYS A 191 1.18 -20.84 -5.05
N ASN A 192 0.81 -21.81 -4.24
CA ASN A 192 0.82 -23.23 -4.60
C ASN A 192 2.19 -23.77 -5.07
N MET A 193 3.27 -23.26 -4.53
CA MET A 193 4.63 -23.73 -4.82
C MET A 193 5.19 -24.53 -3.66
N SER A 194 5.90 -25.61 -3.95
CA SER A 194 6.66 -26.36 -2.94
C SER A 194 7.83 -25.55 -2.40
N LYS A 195 8.32 -25.87 -1.19
CA LYS A 195 9.46 -25.18 -0.59
C LYS A 195 10.68 -25.10 -1.51
N PRO A 196 11.14 -26.20 -2.18
CA PRO A 196 12.28 -26.12 -3.10
C PRO A 196 12.07 -25.19 -4.31
N GLU A 197 10.82 -25.07 -4.79
CA GLU A 197 10.49 -24.14 -5.87
C GLU A 197 10.52 -22.70 -5.38
N GLN A 198 9.97 -22.44 -4.19
CA GLN A 198 10.05 -21.12 -3.55
C GLN A 198 11.51 -20.72 -3.30
N GLU A 199 12.35 -21.64 -2.81
CA GLU A 199 13.77 -21.42 -2.58
C GLU A 199 14.51 -20.97 -3.85
N LYS A 200 14.24 -21.57 -5.00
CA LYS A 200 14.83 -21.17 -6.26
C LYS A 200 14.53 -19.72 -6.65
N VAL A 201 13.36 -19.23 -6.26
CA VAL A 201 12.93 -17.84 -6.53
C VAL A 201 13.50 -16.88 -5.49
N LEU A 202 13.49 -17.27 -4.20
CA LEU A 202 13.76 -16.38 -3.08
C LEU A 202 15.24 -16.31 -2.68
N TRP A 203 16.00 -17.42 -2.78
CA TRP A 203 17.41 -17.45 -2.39
C TRP A 203 18.28 -16.42 -3.12
N PRO A 204 18.12 -16.17 -4.44
CA PRO A 204 18.90 -15.13 -5.10
C PRO A 204 18.70 -13.74 -4.51
N TRP A 205 17.47 -13.41 -4.07
CA TRP A 205 17.18 -12.16 -3.37
C TRP A 205 17.85 -12.09 -2.00
N PHE A 206 17.93 -13.21 -1.29
CA PHE A 206 18.56 -13.26 0.04
C PHE A 206 20.08 -12.97 -0.02
N GLU A 207 20.71 -13.19 -1.16
CA GLU A 207 22.13 -12.89 -1.37
C GLU A 207 22.43 -11.39 -1.42
N VAL A 208 21.49 -10.58 -1.93
CA VAL A 208 21.65 -9.14 -2.12
C VAL A 208 21.02 -8.28 -1.02
N ILE A 209 20.17 -8.85 -0.17
CA ILE A 209 19.46 -8.14 0.90
C ILE A 209 20.32 -8.12 2.17
N ASP A 210 20.47 -6.94 2.80
CA ASP A 210 21.29 -6.75 3.99
C ASP A 210 20.73 -7.42 5.24
N ARG A 211 19.39 -7.36 5.43
CA ARG A 211 18.70 -8.00 6.55
C ARG A 211 17.30 -8.45 6.18
N ILE A 212 16.92 -9.62 6.65
CA ILE A 212 15.66 -10.27 6.34
C ILE A 212 15.01 -10.76 7.63
N CYS A 213 13.77 -10.38 7.87
CA CYS A 213 12.93 -10.93 8.93
C CYS A 213 11.95 -11.95 8.36
N ILE A 214 11.89 -13.13 8.95
CA ILE A 214 11.07 -14.26 8.48
C ILE A 214 10.05 -14.62 9.56
N ASP A 215 8.77 -14.78 9.17
CA ASP A 215 7.78 -15.39 10.07
C ASP A 215 8.22 -16.82 10.44
N PHE A 216 8.39 -17.03 11.74
CA PHE A 216 8.84 -18.31 12.32
C PHE A 216 7.66 -19.10 12.92
N THR A 217 6.48 -18.97 12.33
CA THR A 217 5.25 -19.63 12.80
C THR A 217 4.90 -20.78 11.89
N GLY A 218 4.70 -21.98 12.44
CA GLY A 218 4.26 -23.15 11.65
C GLY A 218 5.28 -23.59 10.59
N LEU A 219 4.98 -23.40 9.30
CA LEU A 219 5.88 -23.78 8.20
C LEU A 219 7.14 -22.89 8.13
N GLY A 220 7.08 -21.70 8.67
CA GLY A 220 8.20 -20.77 8.74
C GLY A 220 9.39 -21.28 9.55
N ILE A 221 9.18 -22.23 10.46
CA ILE A 221 10.25 -22.82 11.30
C ILE A 221 11.34 -23.43 10.40
N GLY A 222 10.98 -24.35 9.50
CA GLY A 222 11.95 -25.00 8.60
C GLY A 222 12.58 -24.03 7.59
N TRP A 223 11.90 -22.92 7.23
CA TRP A 223 12.43 -21.88 6.38
C TRP A 223 13.48 -21.03 7.11
N GLY A 224 13.14 -20.60 8.32
CA GLY A 224 14.02 -19.77 9.13
C GLY A 224 15.33 -20.47 9.49
N ASP A 225 15.28 -21.76 9.83
CA ASP A 225 16.47 -22.55 10.14
C ASP A 225 17.39 -22.73 8.94
N ASP A 226 16.83 -23.08 7.76
CA ASP A 226 17.61 -23.25 6.53
C ASP A 226 18.19 -21.91 6.05
N ALA A 227 17.43 -20.82 6.14
CA ALA A 227 17.90 -19.49 5.81
C ALA A 227 19.06 -19.04 6.72
N LYS A 228 18.96 -19.26 8.05
CA LYS A 228 20.04 -18.97 9.00
C LYS A 228 21.29 -19.78 8.73
N ALA A 229 21.11 -21.06 8.43
CA ALA A 229 22.23 -21.95 8.11
C ALA A 229 22.97 -21.51 6.84
N LYS A 230 22.24 -21.01 5.83
CA LYS A 230 22.81 -20.63 4.54
C LYS A 230 23.35 -19.18 4.53
N PHE A 231 22.64 -18.21 5.10
CA PHE A 231 22.94 -16.77 4.98
C PHE A 231 23.45 -16.15 6.29
N GLY A 232 23.47 -16.91 7.36
CA GLY A 232 23.98 -16.48 8.67
C GLY A 232 22.94 -15.80 9.55
N GLN A 233 23.17 -15.94 10.87
CA GLN A 233 22.24 -15.44 11.90
C GLN A 233 22.16 -13.91 12.00
N TYR A 234 23.15 -13.19 11.48
CA TYR A 234 23.17 -11.72 11.50
C TYR A 234 22.30 -11.11 10.39
N ARG A 235 22.19 -11.81 9.27
CA ARG A 235 21.35 -11.38 8.15
C ARG A 235 19.90 -11.82 8.32
N ILE A 236 19.69 -13.00 8.93
CA ILE A 236 18.37 -13.61 9.07
C ILE A 236 17.88 -13.52 10.51
N GLU A 237 16.78 -12.81 10.70
CA GLU A 237 16.02 -12.80 11.94
C GLU A 237 14.74 -13.61 11.78
N THR A 238 14.40 -14.41 12.79
CA THR A 238 13.15 -15.16 12.84
C THR A 238 12.22 -14.57 13.88
N VAL A 239 10.98 -14.29 13.47
CA VAL A 239 9.98 -13.62 14.30
C VAL A 239 8.78 -14.53 14.50
N THR A 240 8.48 -14.93 15.74
CA THR A 240 7.30 -15.74 16.03
C THR A 240 6.07 -14.86 16.25
N PHE A 241 5.04 -15.02 15.43
CA PHE A 241 3.82 -14.25 15.51
C PHE A 241 2.97 -14.62 16.72
N THR A 242 2.96 -13.73 17.70
CA THR A 242 2.00 -13.70 18.80
C THR A 242 1.13 -12.42 18.68
N PRO A 243 -0.01 -12.32 19.35
CA PRO A 243 -0.80 -11.08 19.31
C PRO A 243 -0.01 -9.83 19.66
N LYS A 244 0.88 -9.91 20.68
CA LYS A 244 1.75 -8.82 21.10
C LYS A 244 2.81 -8.47 20.04
N VAL A 245 3.40 -9.48 19.39
CA VAL A 245 4.38 -9.27 18.31
C VAL A 245 3.70 -8.68 17.09
N LYS A 246 2.53 -9.16 16.70
CA LYS A 246 1.74 -8.56 15.61
C LYS A 246 1.42 -7.10 15.87
N GLU A 247 1.08 -6.74 17.10
CA GLU A 247 0.87 -5.35 17.51
C GLU A 247 2.16 -4.52 17.34
N ALA A 248 3.29 -5.02 17.84
CA ALA A 248 4.58 -4.36 17.74
C ALA A 248 5.07 -4.18 16.30
N LEU A 249 4.68 -5.07 15.38
CA LEU A 249 4.99 -4.99 13.95
C LEU A 249 4.05 -4.06 13.18
N ALA A 250 2.76 -4.05 13.52
CA ALA A 250 1.75 -3.29 12.78
C ALA A 250 1.87 -1.76 12.98
N TYR A 251 2.04 -1.29 14.22
CA TYR A 251 2.08 0.15 14.49
C TYR A 251 3.25 0.89 13.82
N PRO A 252 4.47 0.35 13.71
CA PRO A 252 5.54 0.99 12.94
C PRO A 252 5.21 1.19 11.47
N VAL A 253 4.47 0.27 10.83
CA VAL A 253 3.99 0.46 9.45
C VAL A 253 3.09 1.69 9.38
N ARG A 254 2.07 1.74 10.24
CA ARG A 254 1.14 2.88 10.29
C ARG A 254 1.88 4.19 10.58
N GLY A 255 2.75 4.23 11.58
CA GLY A 255 3.51 5.44 11.93
C GLY A 255 4.39 5.94 10.78
N LYS A 256 5.11 5.03 10.08
CA LYS A 256 5.89 5.42 8.90
C LYS A 256 5.03 5.91 7.74
N MET A 257 3.83 5.38 7.56
CA MET A 257 2.87 5.87 6.57
C MET A 257 2.34 7.26 6.96
N GLU A 258 1.97 7.48 8.22
CA GLU A 258 1.54 8.78 8.74
C GLU A 258 2.63 9.85 8.57
N ASP A 259 3.89 9.49 8.81
CA ASP A 259 5.06 10.36 8.61
C ASP A 259 5.47 10.53 7.14
N ARG A 260 4.82 9.84 6.19
CA ARG A 260 5.20 9.78 4.76
C ARG A 260 6.61 9.20 4.52
N LYS A 261 7.08 8.37 5.43
CA LYS A 261 8.40 7.70 5.39
C LYS A 261 8.34 6.26 4.89
N LEU A 262 7.21 5.84 4.36
CA LEU A 262 7.02 4.55 3.69
C LEU A 262 6.35 4.81 2.34
N ARG A 263 6.96 4.30 1.28
CA ARG A 263 6.45 4.38 -0.09
C ARG A 263 6.12 2.99 -0.60
N ILE A 264 4.89 2.81 -1.02
CA ILE A 264 4.37 1.55 -1.55
C ILE A 264 3.93 1.74 -3.00
N PRO A 265 3.98 0.69 -3.85
CA PRO A 265 3.52 0.82 -5.23
C PRO A 265 2.01 0.99 -5.30
N TYR A 266 1.55 1.67 -6.34
CA TYR A 266 0.15 1.67 -6.72
C TYR A 266 -0.20 0.28 -7.31
N ASP A 267 -0.63 -0.62 -6.44
CA ASP A 267 -1.04 -1.98 -6.78
C ASP A 267 -2.32 -2.35 -6.02
N PRO A 268 -3.35 -2.82 -6.75
CA PRO A 268 -4.64 -3.15 -6.16
C PRO A 268 -4.61 -4.27 -5.12
N HIS A 269 -3.82 -5.31 -5.38
CA HIS A 269 -3.70 -6.44 -4.46
C HIS A 269 -2.98 -6.04 -3.17
N ILE A 270 -1.96 -5.18 -3.29
CA ILE A 270 -1.29 -4.59 -2.13
C ILE A 270 -2.26 -3.76 -1.33
N ARG A 271 -3.02 -2.87 -1.98
CA ARG A 271 -4.01 -2.02 -1.32
C ARG A 271 -5.07 -2.86 -0.61
N ALA A 272 -5.61 -3.89 -1.27
CA ALA A 272 -6.62 -4.77 -0.69
C ALA A 272 -6.10 -5.48 0.57
N ASP A 273 -4.87 -6.05 0.53
CA ASP A 273 -4.27 -6.71 1.68
C ASP A 273 -4.00 -5.73 2.85
N LEU A 274 -3.55 -4.51 2.56
CA LEU A 274 -3.34 -3.48 3.58
C LEU A 274 -4.65 -3.04 4.23
N ARG A 275 -5.71 -2.91 3.44
CA ARG A 275 -7.07 -2.54 3.91
C ARG A 275 -7.74 -3.66 4.71
N ALA A 276 -7.49 -4.92 4.36
CA ALA A 276 -8.13 -6.06 5.01
C ALA A 276 -7.71 -6.24 6.48
N VAL A 277 -6.64 -5.60 6.92
CA VAL A 277 -6.21 -5.66 8.32
C VAL A 277 -7.11 -4.81 9.19
N THR A 278 -7.77 -5.46 10.15
CA THR A 278 -8.65 -4.81 11.12
C THR A 278 -8.09 -4.92 12.53
N LYS A 279 -8.35 -3.89 13.33
CA LYS A 279 -7.98 -3.86 14.74
C LYS A 279 -9.22 -4.15 15.59
N GLN A 280 -9.16 -5.18 16.39
CA GLN A 280 -10.22 -5.55 17.32
C GLN A 280 -9.71 -5.48 18.76
N THR A 281 -10.51 -4.94 19.67
CA THR A 281 -10.22 -5.01 21.10
C THR A 281 -11.01 -6.18 21.69
N THR A 282 -10.30 -7.12 22.29
CA THR A 282 -10.92 -8.27 22.97
C THR A 282 -11.65 -7.83 24.24
N ALA A 283 -12.57 -8.65 24.75
CA ALA A 283 -13.25 -8.38 26.01
C ALA A 283 -12.31 -8.17 27.22
N ALA A 284 -11.09 -8.70 27.15
CA ALA A 284 -10.03 -8.50 28.14
C ALA A 284 -9.18 -7.22 27.91
N GLY A 285 -9.54 -6.38 26.93
CA GLY A 285 -8.83 -5.14 26.61
C GLY A 285 -7.58 -5.31 25.74
N ASN A 286 -7.26 -6.54 25.31
CA ASN A 286 -6.09 -6.79 24.46
C ASN A 286 -6.41 -6.47 22.99
N ILE A 287 -5.44 -5.92 22.29
CA ILE A 287 -5.53 -5.65 20.85
C ILE A 287 -5.24 -6.94 20.08
N ARG A 288 -6.07 -7.21 19.11
CA ARG A 288 -5.89 -8.31 18.15
C ARG A 288 -6.02 -7.76 16.74
N PHE A 289 -5.02 -8.04 15.92
CA PHE A 289 -5.07 -7.80 14.48
C PHE A 289 -5.64 -9.02 13.79
N THR A 290 -6.70 -8.82 13.03
CA THR A 290 -7.36 -9.85 12.23
C THR A 290 -7.48 -9.35 10.79
N ALA A 291 -7.51 -10.28 9.85
CA ALA A 291 -7.86 -10.00 8.47
C ALA A 291 -8.96 -10.98 8.05
N GLU A 292 -9.95 -10.49 7.35
CA GLU A 292 -10.91 -11.38 6.70
C GLU A 292 -10.22 -12.15 5.58
N ARG A 293 -10.66 -13.40 5.39
CA ARG A 293 -10.12 -14.26 4.33
C ARG A 293 -10.61 -13.74 2.98
N THR A 294 -9.69 -13.24 2.18
CA THR A 294 -9.94 -12.95 0.77
C THR A 294 -9.65 -14.19 -0.10
N LYS A 295 -10.03 -14.14 -1.38
CA LYS A 295 -9.69 -15.19 -2.35
C LYS A 295 -8.18 -15.38 -2.53
N ASP A 296 -7.39 -14.36 -2.17
CA ASP A 296 -5.95 -14.27 -2.40
C ASP A 296 -5.10 -14.38 -1.13
N GLY A 297 -5.69 -14.63 0.05
CA GLY A 297 -4.93 -14.87 1.28
C GLY A 297 -5.48 -14.15 2.52
N HIS A 298 -4.64 -14.00 3.56
CA HIS A 298 -4.97 -13.42 4.86
C HIS A 298 -4.17 -12.15 5.16
N SER A 299 -4.07 -11.20 4.20
CA SER A 299 -3.20 -10.03 4.31
C SER A 299 -1.71 -10.39 4.44
N ASP A 300 -1.30 -11.43 3.73
CA ASP A 300 0.09 -11.93 3.76
C ASP A 300 1.06 -10.82 3.30
N ARG A 301 0.64 -9.95 2.36
CA ARG A 301 1.44 -8.79 1.92
C ARG A 301 1.62 -7.76 3.04
N PHE A 302 0.61 -7.54 3.88
CA PHE A 302 0.75 -6.63 5.02
C PHE A 302 1.78 -7.16 6.04
N TRP A 303 1.73 -8.45 6.36
CA TRP A 303 2.66 -9.02 7.34
C TRP A 303 4.08 -9.10 6.82
N ALA A 304 4.26 -9.39 5.53
CA ALA A 304 5.57 -9.31 4.87
C ALA A 304 6.13 -7.87 4.91
N LEU A 305 5.29 -6.85 4.62
CA LEU A 305 5.68 -5.44 4.75
C LEU A 305 6.05 -5.09 6.20
N ALA A 306 5.27 -5.56 7.17
CA ALA A 306 5.52 -5.27 8.59
C ALA A 306 6.85 -5.87 9.06
N LEU A 307 7.18 -7.08 8.63
CA LEU A 307 8.48 -7.71 8.85
C LEU A 307 9.61 -6.94 8.16
N ALA A 308 9.41 -6.43 6.92
CA ALA A 308 10.40 -5.63 6.21
C ALA A 308 10.68 -4.30 6.92
N VAL A 309 9.63 -3.62 7.41
CA VAL A 309 9.76 -2.38 8.20
C VAL A 309 10.50 -2.66 9.51
N HIS A 310 10.24 -3.80 10.16
CA HIS A 310 10.97 -4.21 11.35
C HIS A 310 12.45 -4.49 11.03
N ALA A 311 12.75 -5.19 9.93
CA ALA A 311 14.13 -5.41 9.49
C ALA A 311 14.90 -4.09 9.28
N ALA A 312 14.23 -3.06 8.78
CA ALA A 312 14.83 -1.75 8.53
C ALA A 312 14.99 -0.87 9.80
N ALA A 313 14.28 -1.20 10.90
CA ALA A 313 14.33 -0.43 12.14
C ALA A 313 15.56 -0.76 13.01
N GLU A 314 16.10 -1.96 12.87
CA GLU A 314 17.23 -2.42 13.64
C GLU A 314 18.55 -2.23 12.85
N PRO A 315 19.68 -1.89 13.51
CA PRO A 315 20.95 -1.81 12.82
C PRO A 315 21.36 -3.19 12.29
N ALA A 316 21.68 -3.27 11.01
CA ALA A 316 22.21 -4.49 10.42
C ALA A 316 23.55 -4.84 11.07
N GLY A 317 23.62 -6.02 11.70
CA GLY A 317 24.79 -6.77 12.15
C GLY A 317 26.06 -6.07 12.64
N PRO A 318 27.04 -6.79 13.11
CA PRO A 318 28.31 -6.21 13.52
C PRO A 318 29.02 -5.57 12.32
N VAL A 319 29.54 -4.36 12.54
CA VAL A 319 30.34 -3.66 11.56
C VAL A 319 31.62 -4.48 11.33
N GLU A 320 31.81 -5.05 10.15
CA GLU A 320 33.08 -5.67 9.77
C GLU A 320 34.12 -4.55 9.60
N TYR A 321 35.06 -4.46 10.50
CA TYR A 321 36.22 -3.62 10.34
C TYR A 321 37.28 -4.38 9.50
N GLU A 322 37.52 -3.99 8.28
CA GLU A 322 38.79 -4.32 7.64
C GLU A 322 39.90 -3.52 8.35
N THR A 323 40.69 -4.20 9.15
CA THR A 323 41.93 -3.64 9.67
C THR A 323 42.90 -3.50 8.50
N VAL A 324 43.08 -2.29 8.02
CA VAL A 324 44.19 -1.97 7.13
C VAL A 324 45.48 -2.23 7.95
N SER A 325 46.23 -3.24 7.56
CA SER A 325 47.52 -3.55 8.20
C SER A 325 48.39 -2.28 8.19
N GLU A 326 48.86 -1.91 9.41
CA GLU A 326 49.79 -0.80 9.54
C GLU A 326 50.95 -0.97 8.56
N ARG A 327 51.14 -0.03 7.64
CA ARG A 327 52.35 0.09 6.86
C ARG A 327 53.50 0.32 7.86
N ARG A 328 54.34 -0.67 8.08
CA ARG A 328 55.63 -0.50 8.75
C ARG A 328 56.42 0.56 8.02
N PHE A 329 56.48 1.76 8.55
CA PHE A 329 57.48 2.73 8.15
C PHE A 329 58.86 2.15 8.45
N GLY A 330 59.54 1.80 7.39
CA GLY A 330 60.95 1.35 7.50
C GLY A 330 61.81 2.43 8.12
N ASN A 331 62.48 2.06 9.20
CA ASN A 331 63.47 2.87 9.88
C ASN A 331 64.66 3.03 8.98
N THR A 332 64.74 4.13 8.23
CA THR A 332 65.97 4.56 7.57
C THR A 332 66.83 5.28 8.61
N ARG A 333 67.74 4.53 9.25
CA ARG A 333 68.90 5.10 9.86
C ARG A 333 69.79 5.62 8.73
N GLY A 334 69.85 6.93 8.54
CA GLY A 334 70.85 7.63 7.78
C GLY A 334 72.03 7.97 8.70
N ALA A 335 73.15 7.45 8.35
CA ALA A 335 74.42 7.85 8.91
C ALA A 335 74.92 9.13 8.22
N TYR A 336 75.64 9.92 9.02
CA TYR A 336 76.37 11.17 8.82
C TYR A 336 75.63 12.47 8.98
#